data_1fb8fb97171889d213de7517d8b6ffa1
#
_entry.id   1fb8fb97171889d213de7517d8b6ffa1
#
_cell.length_a   1.000
_cell.length_b   1.000
_cell.length_c   1.000
_cell.angle_alpha   90.00
_cell.angle_beta   90.00
_cell.angle_gamma   90.00
#
_symmetry.space_group_name_H-M   'P 1'
#
loop_
_entity.id
_entity.type
_entity.pdbx_description
1 polymer ?
#
loop_
_entity_poly.entity_id
_entity_poly.type
_entity_poly.pdbx_seq_one_letter_code
_entity_poly.pdbx_strand_id
1 'polypeptide(L)'
;MKEQIRKIPLRVKKVDTLELGVGAVLVLVSFLMPIIFNMHSFPVRQYLFEALHQSEKTFLMTAALLLVALNSLRGIPHYVGAFFIGESIGFTWRGKKAEVLNAVLTITLLRAVYRVIYLLHGVRYDFGIPAVLTSCSGILFQILNYKYISRTKKALLIASFLTAFQFLDVMPIMDALPIGRGETSQDIKMAAAVLGGEALINTTGMVGILLFLLFGVVIFLQLREENSLRELSVLREQNEEIRTRAQINEMKNRTYQEMQYLVHDLKSPLTALQTLVGVLKMESEMEQRAQDVEYLTRIEGNVEQMSRMISEILYEDQRSPITTDALVRIVLAQVSTSDYSTCIRVENTVPQMQVSVNHVLFPRTLVNLLQNSARAVSDRANPRILLRVEAENDAVRFIVADNGTGISPERQKSVWSRGNSGEGSSGLGLAFVRSIVDRLGGEVT
;
A
#
# COMPACT_ATOMS: atom_id res chain seq x y z
N MET A 1 -7.76 -17.36 -20.62
CA MET A 1 -6.46 -17.57 -19.95
C MET A 1 -6.46 -17.22 -18.44
N LYS A 2 -7.27 -16.29 -17.94
CA LYS A 2 -7.39 -15.97 -16.49
C LYS A 2 -8.14 -17.03 -15.65
N GLU A 3 -9.02 -17.81 -16.22
CA GLU A 3 -9.80 -18.85 -15.49
C GLU A 3 -9.05 -20.16 -15.24
N GLN A 4 -8.08 -20.52 -16.06
CA GLN A 4 -7.30 -21.76 -15.85
C GLN A 4 -6.24 -21.64 -14.75
N ILE A 5 -5.83 -20.41 -14.38
CA ILE A 5 -4.83 -20.17 -13.31
C ILE A 5 -5.44 -20.40 -11.91
N ARG A 6 -6.78 -20.50 -11.80
CA ARG A 6 -7.50 -20.76 -10.52
C ARG A 6 -7.38 -22.20 -10.00
N LYS A 7 -6.79 -23.14 -10.75
CA LYS A 7 -6.75 -24.57 -10.41
C LYS A 7 -5.50 -25.06 -9.67
N ILE A 8 -4.48 -24.22 -9.45
CA ILE A 8 -3.32 -24.63 -8.64
C ILE A 8 -3.65 -24.35 -7.17
N PRO A 9 -3.92 -25.40 -6.36
CA PRO A 9 -4.34 -25.23 -4.97
C PRO A 9 -3.20 -24.71 -4.07
N LEU A 10 -1.93 -24.93 -4.46
CA LEU A 10 -0.72 -24.52 -3.75
C LEU A 10 -0.01 -23.42 -4.52
N ARG A 11 0.30 -22.29 -3.83
CA ARG A 11 1.07 -21.18 -4.39
C ARG A 11 2.09 -20.66 -3.38
N VAL A 12 3.25 -20.29 -3.88
CA VAL A 12 4.22 -19.46 -3.14
C VAL A 12 3.79 -18.00 -3.32
N LYS A 13 3.39 -17.35 -2.22
CA LYS A 13 2.89 -15.98 -2.25
C LYS A 13 4.01 -14.94 -2.07
N LYS A 14 4.99 -15.26 -1.24
CA LYS A 14 6.10 -14.36 -0.89
C LYS A 14 7.32 -15.20 -0.50
N VAL A 15 8.49 -14.74 -0.90
CA VAL A 15 9.79 -15.27 -0.44
C VAL A 15 10.54 -14.10 0.20
N ASP A 16 10.93 -14.25 1.48
CA ASP A 16 11.85 -13.32 2.12
C ASP A 16 13.28 -13.72 1.73
N THR A 17 13.84 -13.01 0.75
CA THR A 17 15.16 -13.32 0.18
C THR A 17 16.30 -13.16 1.20
N LEU A 18 16.16 -12.23 2.15
CA LEU A 18 17.16 -12.01 3.17
C LEU A 18 17.16 -13.15 4.21
N GLU A 19 15.98 -13.58 4.63
CA GLU A 19 15.83 -14.68 5.59
C GLU A 19 16.25 -16.02 4.96
N LEU A 20 15.89 -16.23 3.69
CA LEU A 20 16.35 -17.35 2.90
C LEU A 20 17.88 -17.37 2.76
N GLY A 21 18.49 -16.23 2.46
CA GLY A 21 19.95 -16.10 2.32
C GLY A 21 20.69 -16.40 3.63
N VAL A 22 20.24 -15.82 4.75
CA VAL A 22 20.81 -16.11 6.07
C VAL A 22 20.67 -17.58 6.44
N GLY A 23 19.48 -18.16 6.19
CA GLY A 23 19.24 -19.57 6.43
C GLY A 23 20.15 -20.49 5.61
N ALA A 24 20.33 -20.19 4.32
CA ALA A 24 21.21 -20.94 3.42
C ALA A 24 22.69 -20.87 3.88
N VAL A 25 23.17 -19.69 4.27
CA VAL A 25 24.53 -19.51 4.81
C VAL A 25 24.72 -20.34 6.09
N LEU A 26 23.75 -20.33 7.00
CA LEU A 26 23.83 -21.11 8.24
C LEU A 26 23.85 -22.62 7.96
N VAL A 27 23.07 -23.09 6.98
CA VAL A 27 23.12 -24.50 6.55
C VAL A 27 24.48 -24.84 5.95
N LEU A 28 25.07 -23.97 5.14
CA LEU A 28 26.43 -24.18 4.61
C LEU A 28 27.48 -24.19 5.72
N VAL A 29 27.38 -23.27 6.69
CA VAL A 29 28.25 -23.25 7.87
C VAL A 29 28.11 -24.54 8.66
N SER A 30 26.91 -25.13 8.74
CA SER A 30 26.70 -26.38 9.49
C SER A 30 27.49 -27.56 8.95
N PHE A 31 27.85 -27.58 7.67
CA PHE A 31 28.73 -28.62 7.10
C PHE A 31 30.18 -28.51 7.55
N LEU A 32 30.60 -27.32 8.00
CA LEU A 32 31.95 -27.12 8.56
C LEU A 32 32.03 -27.41 10.07
N MET A 33 30.88 -27.45 10.76
CA MET A 33 30.84 -27.62 12.21
C MET A 33 31.53 -28.88 12.72
N PRO A 34 31.40 -30.08 12.10
CA PRO A 34 32.11 -31.27 12.57
C PRO A 34 33.64 -31.16 12.49
N ILE A 35 34.17 -30.31 11.62
CA ILE A 35 35.62 -30.06 11.51
C ILE A 35 36.09 -29.17 12.66
N ILE A 36 35.36 -28.07 12.90
CA ILE A 36 35.70 -27.05 13.91
C ILE A 36 35.47 -27.59 15.32
N PHE A 37 34.30 -28.14 15.56
CA PHE A 37 33.90 -28.71 16.86
C PHE A 37 33.90 -30.21 16.73
N ASN A 38 34.95 -30.83 17.23
CA ASN A 38 35.19 -32.29 17.22
C ASN A 38 35.61 -32.80 18.59
N MET A 39 35.82 -34.11 18.72
CA MET A 39 36.22 -34.75 19.98
C MET A 39 37.64 -34.38 20.45
N HIS A 40 38.42 -33.72 19.59
CA HIS A 40 39.71 -33.16 19.97
C HIS A 40 39.55 -31.76 20.55
N SER A 41 38.75 -30.90 19.94
CA SER A 41 38.44 -29.57 20.48
C SER A 41 37.62 -29.64 21.77
N PHE A 42 36.79 -30.67 21.92
CA PHE A 42 36.03 -30.98 23.14
C PHE A 42 36.45 -32.36 23.64
N PRO A 43 37.39 -32.45 24.56
CA PRO A 43 38.04 -33.72 24.94
C PRO A 43 37.15 -34.58 25.87
N VAL A 44 35.93 -34.88 25.40
CA VAL A 44 34.90 -35.66 26.13
C VAL A 44 35.48 -37.03 26.54
N ARG A 45 36.14 -37.73 25.59
CA ARG A 45 36.69 -39.08 25.85
C ARG A 45 37.84 -39.04 26.86
N GLN A 46 38.67 -38.00 26.88
CA GLN A 46 39.72 -37.83 27.85
C GLN A 46 39.13 -37.71 29.27
N TYR A 47 38.16 -36.79 29.45
CA TYR A 47 37.51 -36.62 30.76
C TYR A 47 36.74 -37.85 31.20
N LEU A 48 36.17 -38.61 30.27
CA LEU A 48 35.53 -39.88 30.58
C LEU A 48 36.53 -40.93 31.03
N PHE A 49 37.72 -41.01 30.40
CA PHE A 49 38.80 -41.90 30.80
C PHE A 49 39.34 -41.52 32.19
N GLU A 50 39.54 -40.22 32.44
CA GLU A 50 40.02 -39.74 33.76
C GLU A 50 39.00 -40.04 34.87
N ALA A 51 37.69 -39.89 34.59
CA ALA A 51 36.59 -40.22 35.50
C ALA A 51 36.68 -41.70 35.94
N LEU A 52 36.87 -42.59 34.99
CA LEU A 52 36.98 -44.03 35.27
C LEU A 52 38.29 -44.39 35.97
N HIS A 53 39.43 -43.78 35.59
CA HIS A 53 40.73 -44.08 36.13
C HIS A 53 40.89 -43.55 37.56
N GLN A 54 40.42 -42.33 37.82
CA GLN A 54 40.49 -41.68 39.11
C GLN A 54 39.29 -41.96 40.02
N SER A 55 38.27 -42.64 39.50
CA SER A 55 36.97 -42.86 40.16
C SER A 55 36.30 -41.55 40.62
N GLU A 56 36.54 -40.46 39.90
CA GLU A 56 36.02 -39.13 40.25
C GLU A 56 34.81 -38.70 39.39
N LYS A 57 33.68 -38.44 40.06
CA LYS A 57 32.42 -38.07 39.43
C LYS A 57 32.44 -36.66 38.79
N THR A 58 33.38 -35.79 39.22
CA THR A 58 33.57 -34.43 38.68
C THR A 58 33.99 -34.45 37.21
N PHE A 59 34.92 -35.36 36.86
CA PHE A 59 35.33 -35.56 35.47
C PHE A 59 34.22 -36.12 34.60
N LEU A 60 33.38 -37.01 35.17
CA LEU A 60 32.19 -37.54 34.47
C LEU A 60 31.18 -36.44 34.15
N MET A 61 30.90 -35.55 35.12
CA MET A 61 30.05 -34.40 34.95
C MET A 61 30.60 -33.47 33.85
N THR A 62 31.90 -33.19 33.87
CA THR A 62 32.61 -32.39 32.87
C THR A 62 32.47 -33.00 31.48
N ALA A 63 32.66 -34.32 31.35
CA ALA A 63 32.50 -35.04 30.10
C ALA A 63 31.04 -34.90 29.54
N ALA A 64 30.04 -35.03 30.40
CA ALA A 64 28.64 -34.84 30.03
C ALA A 64 28.35 -33.41 29.55
N LEU A 65 28.82 -32.40 30.28
CA LEU A 65 28.65 -30.99 29.91
C LEU A 65 29.34 -30.65 28.58
N LEU A 66 30.57 -31.17 28.38
CA LEU A 66 31.31 -31.00 27.12
C LEU A 66 30.59 -31.65 25.95
N LEU A 67 29.97 -32.83 26.13
CA LEU A 67 29.21 -33.47 25.09
C LEU A 67 27.95 -32.68 24.73
N VAL A 68 27.21 -32.17 25.71
CA VAL A 68 26.06 -31.30 25.49
C VAL A 68 26.46 -30.03 24.74
N ALA A 69 27.55 -29.38 25.15
CA ALA A 69 28.07 -28.19 24.47
C ALA A 69 28.48 -28.48 23.02
N LEU A 70 29.22 -29.59 22.80
CA LEU A 70 29.64 -30.03 21.47
C LEU A 70 28.43 -30.24 20.53
N ASN A 71 27.42 -31.00 20.98
CA ASN A 71 26.25 -31.32 20.20
C ASN A 71 25.42 -30.06 19.94
N SER A 72 25.27 -29.18 20.92
CA SER A 72 24.56 -27.90 20.77
C SER A 72 25.24 -27.00 19.76
N LEU A 73 26.55 -26.77 19.87
CA LEU A 73 27.30 -25.91 18.94
C LEU A 73 27.26 -26.43 17.49
N ARG A 74 27.37 -27.74 17.31
CA ARG A 74 27.21 -28.36 15.99
C ARG A 74 25.79 -28.22 15.46
N GLY A 75 24.78 -28.31 16.36
CA GLY A 75 23.33 -28.27 16.01
C GLY A 75 22.83 -26.92 15.65
N ILE A 76 23.20 -25.85 16.36
CA ILE A 76 22.65 -24.51 16.21
C ILE A 76 22.58 -24.04 14.75
N PRO A 77 23.64 -24.08 13.92
CA PRO A 77 23.59 -23.55 12.57
C PRO A 77 22.56 -24.25 11.68
N HIS A 78 22.44 -25.57 11.72
CA HIS A 78 21.50 -26.25 10.85
C HIS A 78 20.05 -26.16 11.34
N TYR A 79 19.80 -26.15 12.66
CA TYR A 79 18.44 -25.94 13.18
C TYR A 79 17.95 -24.53 12.89
N VAL A 80 18.75 -23.51 13.18
CA VAL A 80 18.41 -22.11 12.91
C VAL A 80 18.29 -21.87 11.40
N GLY A 81 19.24 -22.43 10.61
CA GLY A 81 19.23 -22.31 9.16
C GLY A 81 17.98 -22.94 8.50
N ALA A 82 17.65 -24.18 8.90
CA ALA A 82 16.44 -24.86 8.40
C ALA A 82 15.17 -24.13 8.80
N PHE A 83 15.11 -23.60 10.01
CA PHE A 83 13.99 -22.80 10.48
C PHE A 83 13.82 -21.53 9.64
N PHE A 84 14.88 -20.76 9.39
CA PHE A 84 14.82 -19.54 8.58
C PHE A 84 14.44 -19.81 7.14
N ILE A 85 14.96 -20.89 6.53
CA ILE A 85 14.53 -21.30 5.18
C ILE A 85 13.05 -21.67 5.18
N GLY A 86 12.58 -22.43 6.17
CA GLY A 86 11.18 -22.79 6.29
C GLY A 86 10.26 -21.59 6.46
N GLU A 87 10.66 -20.58 7.24
CA GLU A 87 9.88 -19.37 7.48
C GLU A 87 9.91 -18.39 6.29
N SER A 88 11.04 -18.37 5.54
CA SER A 88 11.23 -17.45 4.41
C SER A 88 10.23 -17.64 3.27
N ILE A 89 9.64 -18.84 3.13
CA ILE A 89 8.76 -19.21 2.04
C ILE A 89 7.31 -19.17 2.48
N GLY A 90 6.56 -18.19 2.00
CA GLY A 90 5.12 -18.06 2.28
C GLY A 90 4.27 -18.98 1.42
N PHE A 91 3.95 -20.19 1.90
CA PHE A 91 3.02 -21.08 1.22
C PHE A 91 1.56 -20.70 1.46
N THR A 92 0.73 -20.83 0.40
CA THR A 92 -0.72 -20.68 0.50
C THR A 92 -1.41 -21.86 -0.17
N TRP A 93 -2.40 -22.43 0.54
CA TRP A 93 -3.26 -23.48 0.04
C TRP A 93 -4.69 -22.95 -0.07
N ARG A 94 -5.29 -22.97 -1.25
CA ARG A 94 -6.64 -22.43 -1.50
C ARG A 94 -6.85 -20.99 -0.96
N GLY A 95 -5.81 -20.16 -1.01
CA GLY A 95 -5.85 -18.78 -0.55
C GLY A 95 -5.62 -18.56 0.96
N LYS A 96 -5.52 -19.64 1.77
CA LYS A 96 -5.15 -19.58 3.18
C LYS A 96 -3.66 -19.89 3.37
N LYS A 97 -3.04 -19.35 4.42
CA LYS A 97 -1.65 -19.69 4.76
C LYS A 97 -1.54 -21.19 5.09
N ALA A 98 -0.49 -21.82 4.60
CA ALA A 98 -0.22 -23.25 4.77
C ALA A 98 1.04 -23.46 5.63
N GLU A 99 0.97 -23.11 6.90
CA GLU A 99 2.08 -23.18 7.87
C GLU A 99 2.60 -24.61 8.07
N VAL A 100 1.74 -25.59 7.91
CA VAL A 100 2.13 -27.01 7.94
C VAL A 100 3.17 -27.36 6.87
N LEU A 101 3.12 -26.72 5.70
CA LEU A 101 4.11 -26.95 4.64
C LEU A 101 5.47 -26.38 5.00
N ASN A 102 5.51 -25.26 5.72
CA ASN A 102 6.77 -24.70 6.24
C ASN A 102 7.41 -25.65 7.26
N ALA A 103 6.61 -26.25 8.14
CA ALA A 103 7.03 -27.24 9.08
C ALA A 103 7.60 -28.51 8.38
N VAL A 104 6.90 -29.02 7.38
CA VAL A 104 7.37 -30.17 6.57
C VAL A 104 8.68 -29.84 5.87
N LEU A 105 8.80 -28.64 5.29
CA LEU A 105 10.03 -28.18 4.64
C LEU A 105 11.19 -28.13 5.64
N THR A 106 10.98 -27.56 6.82
CA THR A 106 12.00 -27.47 7.88
C THR A 106 12.51 -28.85 8.31
N ILE A 107 11.59 -29.80 8.58
CA ILE A 107 11.96 -31.17 8.99
C ILE A 107 12.69 -31.91 7.85
N THR A 108 12.21 -31.77 6.62
CA THR A 108 12.83 -32.41 5.45
C THR A 108 14.23 -31.89 5.23
N LEU A 109 14.43 -30.57 5.37
CA LEU A 109 15.73 -29.94 5.24
C LEU A 109 16.70 -30.39 6.33
N LEU A 110 16.27 -30.49 7.60
CA LEU A 110 17.09 -31.01 8.69
C LEU A 110 17.56 -32.43 8.41
N ARG A 111 16.67 -33.31 7.95
CA ARG A 111 17.06 -34.68 7.57
C ARG A 111 18.04 -34.72 6.40
N ALA A 112 17.84 -33.85 5.40
CA ALA A 112 18.77 -33.72 4.29
C ALA A 112 20.16 -33.26 4.74
N VAL A 113 20.24 -32.26 5.64
CA VAL A 113 21.49 -31.77 6.22
C VAL A 113 22.21 -32.88 6.98
N TYR A 114 21.51 -33.67 7.81
CA TYR A 114 22.08 -34.81 8.51
C TYR A 114 22.67 -35.85 7.56
N ARG A 115 21.98 -36.14 6.47
CA ARG A 115 22.48 -37.08 5.45
C ARG A 115 23.75 -36.57 4.77
N VAL A 116 23.79 -35.27 4.43
CA VAL A 116 24.97 -34.64 3.82
C VAL A 116 26.16 -34.65 4.77
N ILE A 117 25.94 -34.28 6.04
CA ILE A 117 27.03 -34.33 7.06
C ILE A 117 27.58 -35.74 7.23
N TYR A 118 26.70 -36.76 7.23
CA TYR A 118 27.14 -38.14 7.28
C TYR A 118 28.00 -38.53 6.06
N LEU A 119 27.61 -38.13 4.86
CA LEU A 119 28.34 -38.42 3.64
C LEU A 119 29.71 -37.70 3.58
N LEU A 120 29.80 -36.48 4.11
CA LEU A 120 31.01 -35.68 4.08
C LEU A 120 32.03 -36.08 5.20
N HIS A 121 31.54 -36.39 6.38
CA HIS A 121 32.37 -36.51 7.59
C HIS A 121 32.26 -37.89 8.29
N GLY A 122 31.37 -38.78 7.84
CA GLY A 122 31.09 -40.05 8.49
C GLY A 122 30.41 -39.92 9.87
N VAL A 123 30.06 -38.69 10.30
CA VAL A 123 29.44 -38.41 11.60
C VAL A 123 27.93 -38.66 11.48
N ARG A 124 27.41 -39.59 12.26
CA ARG A 124 25.97 -39.87 12.36
C ARG A 124 25.34 -38.92 13.36
N TYR A 125 24.46 -38.07 12.89
CA TYR A 125 23.50 -37.35 13.74
C TYR A 125 22.23 -38.20 13.82
N ASP A 126 21.78 -38.50 15.02
CA ASP A 126 20.51 -39.20 15.21
C ASP A 126 19.37 -38.20 15.29
N PHE A 127 18.32 -38.45 14.52
CA PHE A 127 17.09 -37.69 14.60
C PHE A 127 16.20 -38.24 15.71
N GLY A 128 16.75 -38.24 16.92
CA GLY A 128 16.07 -38.74 18.11
C GLY A 128 15.05 -37.77 18.71
N ILE A 129 14.58 -38.10 19.91
CA ILE A 129 13.58 -37.31 20.65
C ILE A 129 14.01 -35.84 20.83
N PRO A 130 15.28 -35.50 21.21
CA PRO A 130 15.71 -34.11 21.31
C PRO A 130 15.54 -33.31 20.00
N ALA A 131 15.90 -33.95 18.89
CA ALA A 131 15.71 -33.34 17.55
C ALA A 131 14.25 -33.07 17.23
N VAL A 132 13.37 -34.02 17.55
CA VAL A 132 11.92 -33.88 17.37
C VAL A 132 11.39 -32.75 18.26
N LEU A 133 11.74 -32.70 19.53
CA LEU A 133 11.30 -31.66 20.47
C LEU A 133 11.77 -30.26 20.03
N THR A 134 13.02 -30.13 19.59
CA THR A 134 13.53 -28.86 19.04
C THR A 134 12.78 -28.46 17.78
N SER A 135 12.52 -29.39 16.88
CA SER A 135 11.75 -29.12 15.66
C SER A 135 10.33 -28.71 15.98
N CYS A 136 9.65 -29.40 16.90
CA CYS A 136 8.29 -29.06 17.34
C CYS A 136 8.23 -27.67 17.99
N SER A 137 9.20 -27.29 18.82
CA SER A 137 9.25 -25.95 19.41
C SER A 137 9.46 -24.86 18.36
N GLY A 138 10.30 -25.10 17.35
CA GLY A 138 10.48 -24.20 16.22
C GLY A 138 9.19 -24.07 15.38
N ILE A 139 8.51 -25.18 15.09
CA ILE A 139 7.25 -25.18 14.34
C ILE A 139 6.15 -24.42 15.13
N LEU A 140 6.04 -24.65 16.42
CA LEU A 140 5.11 -23.92 17.28
C LEU A 140 5.35 -22.40 17.19
N PHE A 141 6.62 -22.02 17.17
CA PHE A 141 7.00 -20.61 17.01
C PHE A 141 6.62 -20.05 15.62
N GLN A 142 6.76 -20.83 14.54
CA GLN A 142 6.28 -20.44 13.21
C GLN A 142 4.77 -20.22 13.17
N ILE A 143 3.98 -21.09 13.83
CA ILE A 143 2.52 -20.99 13.91
C ILE A 143 2.09 -19.71 14.62
N LEU A 144 2.81 -19.24 15.63
CA LEU A 144 2.52 -18.00 16.35
C LEU A 144 2.69 -16.74 15.48
N ASN A 145 3.40 -16.86 14.35
CA ASN A 145 3.49 -15.87 13.25
C ASN A 145 3.73 -14.41 13.70
N TYR A 146 4.68 -14.20 14.58
CA TYR A 146 5.09 -12.87 15.01
C TYR A 146 5.83 -12.12 13.89
N LYS A 147 5.25 -11.03 13.38
CA LYS A 147 5.72 -10.30 12.19
C LYS A 147 6.98 -9.45 12.41
N TYR A 148 7.16 -8.92 13.61
CA TYR A 148 8.11 -7.82 13.87
C TYR A 148 9.26 -8.25 14.80
N ILE A 149 9.83 -9.44 14.59
CA ILE A 149 10.83 -9.99 15.48
C ILE A 149 12.22 -9.97 14.88
N SER A 150 13.22 -9.65 15.73
CA SER A 150 14.64 -9.73 15.40
C SER A 150 15.05 -11.19 15.11
N ARG A 151 15.78 -11.41 13.99
CA ARG A 151 16.32 -12.72 13.59
C ARG A 151 17.26 -13.30 14.66
N THR A 152 18.06 -12.45 15.30
CA THR A 152 18.96 -12.87 16.40
C THR A 152 18.21 -13.46 17.57
N LYS A 153 17.10 -12.85 18.00
CA LYS A 153 16.29 -13.38 19.11
C LYS A 153 15.60 -14.70 18.74
N LYS A 154 15.14 -14.86 17.49
CA LYS A 154 14.62 -16.14 16.98
C LYS A 154 15.71 -17.22 17.04
N ALA A 155 16.90 -16.92 16.57
CA ALA A 155 18.03 -17.85 16.60
C ALA A 155 18.40 -18.25 18.05
N LEU A 156 18.45 -17.29 18.97
CA LEU A 156 18.71 -17.53 20.39
C LEU A 156 17.63 -18.42 21.04
N LEU A 157 16.38 -18.20 20.69
CA LEU A 157 15.28 -19.03 21.20
C LEU A 157 15.43 -20.49 20.75
N ILE A 158 15.70 -20.73 19.47
CA ILE A 158 15.90 -22.06 18.90
C ILE A 158 17.14 -22.71 19.53
N ALA A 159 18.24 -21.98 19.66
CA ALA A 159 19.46 -22.44 20.28
C ALA A 159 19.27 -22.83 21.76
N SER A 160 18.47 -22.06 22.49
CA SER A 160 18.10 -22.34 23.86
C SER A 160 17.34 -23.67 24.00
N PHE A 161 16.30 -23.88 23.22
CA PHE A 161 15.55 -25.14 23.22
C PHE A 161 16.38 -26.31 22.75
N LEU A 162 17.20 -26.13 21.70
CA LEU A 162 18.14 -27.18 21.27
C LEU A 162 19.05 -27.59 22.40
N THR A 163 19.71 -26.62 23.08
CA THR A 163 20.64 -26.90 24.16
C THR A 163 19.92 -27.57 25.36
N ALA A 164 18.73 -27.10 25.71
CA ALA A 164 17.91 -27.72 26.75
C ALA A 164 17.67 -29.21 26.46
N PHE A 165 17.27 -29.54 25.26
CA PHE A 165 16.96 -30.94 24.92
C PHE A 165 18.19 -31.80 24.70
N GLN A 166 19.37 -31.23 24.42
CA GLN A 166 20.64 -32.02 24.38
C GLN A 166 21.04 -32.61 25.72
N PHE A 167 20.61 -32.02 26.84
CA PHE A 167 20.83 -32.62 28.15
C PHE A 167 20.15 -33.99 28.33
N LEU A 168 19.00 -34.22 27.64
CA LEU A 168 18.30 -35.51 27.69
C LEU A 168 19.21 -36.67 27.19
N ASP A 169 20.13 -36.38 26.24
CA ASP A 169 20.97 -37.38 25.63
C ASP A 169 21.97 -38.01 26.62
N VAL A 170 22.39 -37.25 27.65
CA VAL A 170 23.41 -37.70 28.62
C VAL A 170 22.80 -38.24 29.93
N MET A 171 21.48 -38.07 30.13
CA MET A 171 20.81 -38.47 31.38
C MET A 171 20.54 -39.99 31.44
N PRO A 172 21.07 -40.73 32.43
CA PRO A 172 20.80 -42.16 32.59
C PRO A 172 19.32 -42.49 32.77
N ILE A 173 18.55 -41.65 33.45
CA ILE A 173 17.11 -41.85 33.65
C ILE A 173 16.33 -41.94 32.30
N MET A 174 16.92 -41.45 31.21
CA MET A 174 16.31 -41.47 29.86
C MET A 174 16.59 -42.77 29.09
N ASP A 175 17.34 -43.73 29.66
CA ASP A 175 17.64 -45.01 28.98
C ASP A 175 16.40 -45.87 28.73
N ALA A 176 15.34 -45.70 29.53
CA ALA A 176 14.07 -46.34 29.30
C ALA A 176 13.39 -45.91 27.98
N LEU A 177 13.80 -44.76 27.43
CA LEU A 177 13.30 -44.16 26.19
C LEU A 177 14.40 -44.26 25.12
N PRO A 178 14.06 -44.16 23.83
CA PRO A 178 15.05 -44.16 22.75
C PRO A 178 15.78 -42.80 22.65
N ILE A 179 16.43 -42.38 23.77
CA ILE A 179 17.11 -41.07 23.90
C ILE A 179 18.56 -41.31 24.18
N GLY A 180 19.47 -40.52 23.56
CA GLY A 180 20.91 -40.57 23.81
C GLY A 180 21.53 -41.91 23.45
N ARG A 181 21.15 -42.47 22.29
CA ARG A 181 21.71 -43.74 21.77
C ARG A 181 23.01 -43.56 20.99
N GLY A 182 23.55 -42.34 20.95
CA GLY A 182 24.87 -42.09 20.39
C GLY A 182 25.95 -42.80 21.23
N GLU A 183 26.97 -43.29 20.54
CA GLU A 183 28.06 -44.06 21.18
C GLU A 183 28.65 -43.36 22.44
N THR A 184 29.01 -42.09 22.32
CA THR A 184 29.58 -41.31 23.42
C THR A 184 28.56 -40.99 24.54
N SER A 185 27.28 -40.81 24.22
CA SER A 185 26.23 -40.64 25.22
C SER A 185 26.03 -41.93 26.04
N GLN A 186 26.07 -43.09 25.40
CA GLN A 186 26.02 -44.39 26.06
C GLN A 186 27.25 -44.64 26.94
N ASP A 187 28.47 -44.28 26.47
CA ASP A 187 29.67 -44.37 27.27
C ASP A 187 29.58 -43.58 28.58
N ILE A 188 29.03 -42.35 28.52
CA ILE A 188 28.79 -41.50 29.71
C ILE A 188 27.80 -42.17 30.67
N LYS A 189 26.70 -42.71 30.17
CA LYS A 189 25.66 -43.37 30.98
C LYS A 189 26.20 -44.64 31.63
N MET A 190 26.97 -45.45 30.89
CA MET A 190 27.61 -46.64 31.42
C MET A 190 28.64 -46.27 32.50
N ALA A 191 29.48 -45.26 32.27
CA ALA A 191 30.43 -44.78 33.29
C ALA A 191 29.69 -44.22 34.53
N ALA A 192 28.53 -43.58 34.33
CA ALA A 192 27.71 -43.12 35.46
C ALA A 192 27.19 -44.29 36.31
N ALA A 193 26.77 -45.38 35.69
CA ALA A 193 26.35 -46.59 36.39
C ALA A 193 27.52 -47.25 37.15
N VAL A 194 28.70 -47.36 36.50
CA VAL A 194 29.88 -47.96 37.12
C VAL A 194 30.39 -47.15 38.32
N LEU A 195 30.36 -45.81 38.21
CA LEU A 195 30.86 -44.90 39.26
C LEU A 195 29.79 -44.55 40.30
N GLY A 196 28.58 -45.04 40.19
CA GLY A 196 27.47 -44.62 41.04
C GLY A 196 27.17 -43.11 40.90
N GLY A 197 27.39 -42.54 39.71
CA GLY A 197 27.24 -41.12 39.38
C GLY A 197 25.90 -40.78 38.70
N GLU A 198 24.99 -41.72 38.57
CA GLU A 198 23.70 -41.52 37.84
C GLU A 198 22.89 -40.36 38.41
N ALA A 199 22.77 -40.26 39.74
CA ALA A 199 22.05 -39.18 40.40
C ALA A 199 22.68 -37.80 40.07
N LEU A 200 23.99 -37.71 40.03
CA LEU A 200 24.72 -36.48 39.68
C LEU A 200 24.45 -36.06 38.25
N ILE A 201 24.55 -36.98 37.28
CA ILE A 201 24.29 -36.67 35.84
C ILE A 201 22.84 -36.34 35.63
N ASN A 202 21.87 -37.04 36.22
CA ASN A 202 20.47 -36.73 36.13
C ASN A 202 20.13 -35.34 36.70
N THR A 203 20.67 -35.01 37.89
CA THR A 203 20.48 -33.70 38.51
C THR A 203 21.10 -32.59 37.66
N THR A 204 22.34 -32.76 37.16
CA THR A 204 23.00 -31.82 36.26
C THR A 204 22.17 -31.61 34.99
N GLY A 205 21.65 -32.71 34.40
CA GLY A 205 20.77 -32.64 33.22
C GLY A 205 19.48 -31.88 33.50
N MET A 206 18.80 -32.17 34.62
CA MET A 206 17.58 -31.49 35.02
C MET A 206 17.79 -29.98 35.24
N VAL A 207 18.87 -29.61 35.93
CA VAL A 207 19.22 -28.19 36.13
C VAL A 207 19.53 -27.51 34.81
N GLY A 208 20.30 -28.17 33.92
CA GLY A 208 20.58 -27.65 32.58
C GLY A 208 19.31 -27.44 31.73
N ILE A 209 18.44 -28.43 31.70
CA ILE A 209 17.15 -28.33 31.01
C ILE A 209 16.37 -27.13 31.56
N LEU A 210 16.18 -27.05 32.86
CA LEU A 210 15.41 -25.96 33.50
C LEU A 210 16.00 -24.60 33.19
N LEU A 211 17.33 -24.45 33.28
CA LEU A 211 18.02 -23.18 33.01
C LEU A 211 17.81 -22.72 31.56
N PHE A 212 18.03 -23.60 30.58
CA PHE A 212 17.88 -23.23 29.17
C PHE A 212 16.41 -23.08 28.74
N LEU A 213 15.48 -23.83 29.30
CA LEU A 213 14.05 -23.62 29.08
C LEU A 213 13.61 -22.28 29.70
N LEU A 214 14.02 -21.95 30.91
CA LEU A 214 13.73 -20.66 31.53
C LEU A 214 14.30 -19.50 30.70
N PHE A 215 15.54 -19.63 30.24
CA PHE A 215 16.14 -18.66 29.31
C PHE A 215 15.34 -18.52 28.02
N GLY A 216 14.89 -19.63 27.43
CA GLY A 216 14.00 -19.63 26.27
C GLY A 216 12.67 -18.93 26.54
N VAL A 217 12.05 -19.18 27.70
CA VAL A 217 10.80 -18.51 28.11
C VAL A 217 11.02 -17.00 28.24
N VAL A 218 12.11 -16.55 28.86
CA VAL A 218 12.43 -15.12 28.98
C VAL A 218 12.55 -14.47 27.60
N ILE A 219 13.29 -15.09 26.68
CA ILE A 219 13.42 -14.62 25.30
C ILE A 219 12.04 -14.57 24.63
N PHE A 220 11.22 -15.60 24.80
CA PHE A 220 9.89 -15.68 24.23
C PHE A 220 8.97 -14.53 24.73
N LEU A 221 9.00 -14.25 26.04
CA LEU A 221 8.23 -13.15 26.61
C LEU A 221 8.69 -11.79 26.07
N GLN A 222 10.00 -11.57 25.94
CA GLN A 222 10.55 -10.36 25.33
C GLN A 222 10.15 -10.22 23.86
N LEU A 223 10.12 -11.32 23.11
CA LEU A 223 9.67 -11.33 21.72
C LEU A 223 8.20 -10.97 21.59
N ARG A 224 7.37 -11.52 22.46
CA ARG A 224 5.94 -11.22 22.52
C ARG A 224 5.70 -9.74 22.81
N GLU A 225 6.38 -9.19 23.79
CA GLU A 225 6.28 -7.78 24.16
C GLU A 225 6.73 -6.86 23.01
N GLU A 226 7.89 -7.14 22.41
CA GLU A 226 8.40 -6.38 21.26
C GLU A 226 7.41 -6.38 20.07
N ASN A 227 6.84 -7.55 19.74
CA ASN A 227 5.85 -7.65 18.69
C ASN A 227 4.59 -6.81 19.00
N SER A 228 4.09 -6.87 20.24
CA SER A 228 2.92 -6.10 20.67
C SER A 228 3.17 -4.60 20.64
N LEU A 229 4.34 -4.14 21.10
CA LEU A 229 4.71 -2.72 21.06
C LEU A 229 4.81 -2.19 19.63
N ARG A 230 5.41 -2.97 18.73
CA ARG A 230 5.51 -2.59 17.31
C ARG A 230 4.15 -2.56 16.61
N GLU A 231 3.30 -3.53 16.90
CA GLU A 231 1.93 -3.55 16.37
C GLU A 231 1.13 -2.32 16.84
N LEU A 232 1.23 -1.97 18.11
CA LEU A 232 0.64 -0.76 18.67
C LEU A 232 1.19 0.52 18.01
N SER A 233 2.50 0.60 17.73
CA SER A 233 3.09 1.76 17.05
C SER A 233 2.55 1.94 15.64
N VAL A 234 2.45 0.84 14.86
CA VAL A 234 1.88 0.87 13.50
C VAL A 234 0.40 1.29 13.51
N LEU A 235 -0.37 0.74 14.46
CA LEU A 235 -1.79 1.12 14.62
C LEU A 235 -1.96 2.59 15.02
N ARG A 236 -1.09 3.13 15.86
CA ARG A 236 -1.09 4.56 16.22
C ARG A 236 -0.80 5.44 15.01
N GLU A 237 0.23 5.13 14.25
CA GLU A 237 0.59 5.86 13.03
C GLU A 237 -0.57 5.89 12.02
N GLN A 238 -1.21 4.73 11.78
CA GLN A 238 -2.39 4.65 10.90
C GLN A 238 -3.57 5.50 11.42
N ASN A 239 -3.81 5.48 12.73
CA ASN A 239 -4.85 6.29 13.33
C ASN A 239 -4.58 7.80 13.23
N GLU A 240 -3.33 8.23 13.42
CA GLU A 240 -2.93 9.62 13.24
C GLU A 240 -3.10 10.08 11.79
N GLU A 241 -2.74 9.24 10.82
CA GLU A 241 -2.96 9.53 9.40
C GLU A 241 -4.46 9.67 9.07
N ILE A 242 -5.30 8.76 9.56
CA ILE A 242 -6.75 8.82 9.37
C ILE A 242 -7.33 10.09 9.99
N ARG A 243 -6.92 10.44 11.23
CA ARG A 243 -7.37 11.66 11.90
C ARG A 243 -6.97 12.92 11.15
N THR A 244 -5.73 13.00 10.69
CA THR A 244 -5.23 14.14 9.90
C THR A 244 -6.02 14.30 8.61
N ARG A 245 -6.28 13.20 7.88
CA ARG A 245 -7.11 13.22 6.67
C ARG A 245 -8.55 13.67 6.98
N ALA A 246 -9.14 13.21 8.07
CA ALA A 246 -10.48 13.60 8.49
C ALA A 246 -10.54 15.11 8.81
N GLN A 247 -9.57 15.64 9.53
CA GLN A 247 -9.47 17.07 9.85
C GLN A 247 -9.32 17.94 8.59
N ILE A 248 -8.46 17.52 7.63
CA ILE A 248 -8.31 18.23 6.36
C ILE A 248 -9.63 18.25 5.58
N ASN A 249 -10.35 17.13 5.54
CA ASN A 249 -11.65 17.07 4.86
C ASN A 249 -12.71 17.94 5.55
N GLU A 250 -12.74 17.95 6.88
CA GLU A 250 -13.64 18.80 7.64
C GLU A 250 -13.35 20.29 7.40
N MET A 251 -12.08 20.70 7.43
CA MET A 251 -11.69 22.07 7.09
C MET A 251 -12.09 22.46 5.66
N LYS A 252 -11.85 21.58 4.69
CA LYS A 252 -12.28 21.81 3.29
C LYS A 252 -13.79 21.99 3.20
N ASN A 253 -14.56 21.13 3.84
CA ASN A 253 -16.02 21.22 3.84
C ASN A 253 -16.51 22.51 4.49
N ARG A 254 -15.91 22.92 5.60
CA ARG A 254 -16.25 24.17 6.28
C ARG A 254 -15.93 25.38 5.41
N THR A 255 -14.73 25.42 4.82
CA THR A 255 -14.33 26.51 3.91
C THR A 255 -15.28 26.57 2.72
N TYR A 256 -15.68 25.42 2.17
CA TYR A 256 -16.64 25.36 1.07
C TYR A 256 -18.02 25.90 1.46
N GLN A 257 -18.52 25.56 2.64
CA GLN A 257 -19.78 26.09 3.14
C GLN A 257 -19.71 27.61 3.36
N GLU A 258 -18.64 28.11 3.98
CA GLU A 258 -18.42 29.55 4.18
C GLU A 258 -18.39 30.30 2.84
N MET A 259 -17.73 29.74 1.82
CA MET A 259 -17.73 30.30 0.47
C MET A 259 -19.13 30.31 -0.15
N GLN A 260 -19.92 29.25 0.02
CA GLN A 260 -21.32 29.22 -0.48
C GLN A 260 -22.17 30.33 0.13
N TYR A 261 -22.06 30.56 1.45
CA TYR A 261 -22.76 31.65 2.12
C TYR A 261 -22.34 33.02 1.58
N LEU A 262 -21.05 33.28 1.45
CA LEU A 262 -20.54 34.55 0.94
C LEU A 262 -21.03 34.84 -0.48
N VAL A 263 -21.08 33.82 -1.32
CA VAL A 263 -21.57 33.99 -2.70
C VAL A 263 -23.06 34.23 -2.75
N HIS A 264 -23.85 33.52 -1.94
CA HIS A 264 -25.28 33.78 -1.83
C HIS A 264 -25.53 35.24 -1.43
N ASP A 265 -24.79 35.74 -0.43
CA ASP A 265 -24.97 37.10 0.07
C ASP A 265 -24.48 38.16 -0.93
N LEU A 266 -23.50 37.83 -1.79
CA LEU A 266 -23.06 38.70 -2.88
C LEU A 266 -24.00 38.69 -4.08
N LYS A 267 -24.68 37.60 -4.36
CA LYS A 267 -25.57 37.44 -5.49
C LYS A 267 -26.81 38.34 -5.36
N SER A 268 -27.35 38.49 -4.15
CA SER A 268 -28.53 39.30 -3.88
C SER A 268 -28.33 40.79 -4.26
N PRO A 269 -27.32 41.51 -3.75
CA PRO A 269 -27.09 42.91 -4.10
C PRO A 269 -26.69 43.10 -5.57
N LEU A 270 -25.99 42.13 -6.19
CA LEU A 270 -25.68 42.20 -7.62
C LEU A 270 -26.95 42.10 -8.49
N THR A 271 -27.90 41.22 -8.15
CA THR A 271 -29.17 41.12 -8.86
C THR A 271 -29.98 42.41 -8.72
N ALA A 272 -29.98 43.02 -7.54
CA ALA A 272 -30.62 44.32 -7.30
C ALA A 272 -29.98 45.43 -8.17
N LEU A 273 -28.65 45.46 -8.23
CA LEU A 273 -27.93 46.43 -9.09
C LEU A 273 -28.21 46.20 -10.55
N GLN A 274 -28.28 44.96 -11.05
CA GLN A 274 -28.65 44.65 -12.45
C GLN A 274 -30.04 45.17 -12.75
N THR A 275 -31.01 44.96 -11.86
CA THR A 275 -32.38 45.41 -12.05
C THR A 275 -32.46 46.95 -12.09
N LEU A 276 -31.78 47.65 -11.18
CA LEU A 276 -31.74 49.11 -11.13
C LEU A 276 -31.10 49.72 -12.38
N VAL A 277 -29.95 49.15 -12.80
CA VAL A 277 -29.24 49.60 -14.01
C VAL A 277 -30.15 49.38 -15.27
N GLY A 278 -30.82 48.21 -15.34
CA GLY A 278 -31.75 47.93 -16.44
C GLY A 278 -32.92 48.93 -16.51
N VAL A 279 -33.52 49.28 -15.38
CA VAL A 279 -34.61 50.28 -15.31
C VAL A 279 -34.13 51.65 -15.74
N LEU A 280 -32.98 52.14 -15.18
CA LEU A 280 -32.41 53.43 -15.54
C LEU A 280 -31.98 53.49 -17.01
N LYS A 281 -31.47 52.41 -17.55
CA LYS A 281 -31.12 52.34 -18.97
C LYS A 281 -32.35 52.47 -19.87
N MET A 282 -33.43 51.76 -19.54
CA MET A 282 -34.69 51.84 -20.25
C MET A 282 -35.29 53.25 -20.20
N GLU A 283 -35.25 53.93 -19.03
CA GLU A 283 -35.68 55.31 -18.88
C GLU A 283 -34.83 56.29 -19.73
N SER A 284 -33.51 56.13 -19.74
CA SER A 284 -32.57 56.93 -20.53
C SER A 284 -32.72 56.72 -22.03
N GLU A 285 -33.07 55.50 -22.46
CA GLU A 285 -33.42 55.21 -23.87
C GLU A 285 -34.70 55.90 -24.29
N MET A 286 -35.72 55.91 -23.42
CA MET A 286 -36.99 56.59 -23.67
C MET A 286 -36.80 58.10 -23.78
N GLU A 287 -35.92 58.69 -22.98
CA GLU A 287 -35.58 60.11 -22.97
C GLU A 287 -34.53 60.50 -24.02
N GLN A 288 -34.04 59.57 -24.84
CA GLN A 288 -33.00 59.75 -25.86
C GLN A 288 -31.67 60.30 -25.34
N ARG A 289 -31.32 59.99 -24.09
CA ARG A 289 -30.05 60.39 -23.45
C ARG A 289 -28.93 59.42 -23.79
N ALA A 290 -28.36 59.53 -24.98
CA ALA A 290 -27.37 58.59 -25.52
C ALA A 290 -26.12 58.41 -24.62
N GLN A 291 -25.70 59.45 -23.94
CA GLN A 291 -24.52 59.41 -23.09
C GLN A 291 -24.77 58.63 -21.78
N ASP A 292 -25.96 58.75 -21.21
CA ASP A 292 -26.37 57.99 -20.03
C ASP A 292 -26.53 56.50 -20.36
N VAL A 293 -27.10 56.18 -21.51
CA VAL A 293 -27.23 54.79 -22.03
C VAL A 293 -25.85 54.16 -22.18
N GLU A 294 -24.83 54.87 -22.66
CA GLU A 294 -23.47 54.35 -22.76
C GLU A 294 -22.88 54.04 -21.38
N TYR A 295 -23.04 54.94 -20.40
CA TYR A 295 -22.54 54.70 -19.04
C TYR A 295 -23.24 53.55 -18.35
N LEU A 296 -24.55 53.46 -18.46
CA LEU A 296 -25.37 52.37 -17.89
C LEU A 296 -25.04 51.03 -18.53
N THR A 297 -24.76 50.99 -19.84
CA THR A 297 -24.30 49.76 -20.52
C THR A 297 -22.92 49.30 -20.01
N ARG A 298 -22.00 50.21 -19.70
CA ARG A 298 -20.71 49.90 -19.11
C ARG A 298 -20.87 49.35 -17.68
N ILE A 299 -21.78 49.94 -16.86
CA ILE A 299 -22.09 49.46 -15.52
C ILE A 299 -22.69 48.08 -15.55
N GLU A 300 -23.65 47.83 -16.43
CA GLU A 300 -24.29 46.51 -16.64
C GLU A 300 -23.24 45.45 -16.95
N GLY A 301 -22.32 45.75 -17.89
CA GLY A 301 -21.20 44.85 -18.23
C GLY A 301 -20.28 44.53 -17.05
N ASN A 302 -19.99 45.50 -16.18
CA ASN A 302 -19.17 45.30 -14.97
C ASN A 302 -19.90 44.45 -13.92
N VAL A 303 -21.20 44.65 -13.70
CA VAL A 303 -22.02 43.83 -12.78
C VAL A 303 -22.15 42.40 -13.28
N GLU A 304 -22.33 42.20 -14.58
CA GLU A 304 -22.26 40.86 -15.16
C GLU A 304 -20.92 40.19 -15.01
N GLN A 305 -19.82 40.94 -15.13
CA GLN A 305 -18.47 40.41 -14.90
C GLN A 305 -18.26 39.98 -13.44
N MET A 306 -18.72 40.79 -12.48
CA MET A 306 -18.66 40.42 -11.04
C MET A 306 -19.49 39.16 -10.77
N SER A 307 -20.70 39.04 -11.29
CA SER A 307 -21.56 37.87 -11.19
C SER A 307 -20.93 36.62 -11.78
N ARG A 308 -20.16 36.79 -12.87
CA ARG A 308 -19.34 35.71 -13.48
C ARG A 308 -18.24 35.25 -12.58
N MET A 309 -17.39 36.16 -12.07
CA MET A 309 -16.26 35.81 -11.18
C MET A 309 -16.75 35.10 -9.93
N ILE A 310 -17.83 35.55 -9.34
CA ILE A 310 -18.43 34.92 -8.15
C ILE A 310 -18.87 33.48 -8.43
N SER A 311 -19.50 33.25 -9.60
CA SER A 311 -19.91 31.91 -10.02
C SER A 311 -18.71 30.98 -10.29
N GLU A 312 -17.61 31.52 -10.85
CA GLU A 312 -16.38 30.77 -11.09
C GLU A 312 -15.76 30.26 -9.79
N ILE A 313 -15.72 31.08 -8.75
CA ILE A 313 -15.16 30.75 -7.45
C ILE A 313 -15.94 29.58 -6.79
N LEU A 314 -17.27 29.57 -6.90
CA LEU A 314 -18.13 28.58 -6.25
C LEU A 314 -18.06 27.19 -6.88
N TYR A 315 -18.00 27.16 -8.21
CA TYR A 315 -18.20 25.92 -8.95
C TYR A 315 -16.92 25.34 -9.53
N GLU A 316 -15.76 25.79 -9.05
CA GLU A 316 -14.45 25.48 -9.61
C GLU A 316 -14.15 23.96 -9.67
N ASP A 317 -14.59 23.19 -8.68
CA ASP A 317 -14.24 21.75 -8.56
C ASP A 317 -15.43 20.78 -8.76
N GLN A 318 -16.63 21.25 -9.05
CA GLN A 318 -17.81 20.38 -9.20
C GLN A 318 -17.91 19.81 -10.61
N ARG A 319 -17.44 18.58 -10.82
CA ARG A 319 -17.66 17.81 -12.04
C ARG A 319 -18.58 16.65 -11.76
N SER A 320 -19.56 16.43 -12.66
CA SER A 320 -20.40 15.25 -12.62
C SER A 320 -20.75 14.78 -14.03
N PRO A 321 -21.04 13.49 -14.23
CA PRO A 321 -21.38 12.97 -15.54
C PRO A 321 -22.74 13.50 -15.98
N ILE A 322 -22.81 13.96 -17.22
CA ILE A 322 -24.03 14.41 -17.88
C ILE A 322 -24.06 13.92 -19.34
N THR A 323 -25.19 13.54 -19.87
CA THR A 323 -25.31 13.18 -21.29
C THR A 323 -25.20 14.43 -22.17
N THR A 324 -24.61 14.26 -23.35
CA THR A 324 -24.50 15.37 -24.32
C THR A 324 -25.87 15.95 -24.72
N ASP A 325 -26.91 15.12 -24.77
CA ASP A 325 -28.27 15.57 -25.03
C ASP A 325 -28.82 16.46 -23.89
N ALA A 326 -28.64 16.08 -22.63
CA ALA A 326 -29.05 16.89 -21.50
C ALA A 326 -28.28 18.23 -21.44
N LEU A 327 -26.98 18.20 -21.76
CA LEU A 327 -26.12 19.37 -21.80
C LEU A 327 -26.61 20.36 -22.91
N VAL A 328 -26.86 19.85 -24.10
CA VAL A 328 -27.41 20.67 -25.22
C VAL A 328 -28.73 21.28 -24.84
N ARG A 329 -29.63 20.54 -24.19
CA ARG A 329 -30.91 21.09 -23.69
C ARG A 329 -30.73 22.25 -22.72
N ILE A 330 -29.76 22.15 -21.80
CA ILE A 330 -29.43 23.24 -20.86
C ILE A 330 -28.98 24.48 -21.64
N VAL A 331 -28.10 24.32 -22.64
CA VAL A 331 -27.60 25.41 -23.47
C VAL A 331 -28.75 26.07 -24.24
N LEU A 332 -29.60 25.28 -24.90
CA LEU A 332 -30.75 25.79 -25.67
C LEU A 332 -31.78 26.51 -24.78
N ALA A 333 -32.04 26.00 -23.57
CA ALA A 333 -32.90 26.68 -22.61
C ALA A 333 -32.36 28.07 -22.22
N GLN A 334 -31.03 28.24 -22.07
CA GLN A 334 -30.41 29.52 -21.75
C GLN A 334 -30.48 30.56 -22.87
N VAL A 335 -30.54 30.12 -24.14
CA VAL A 335 -30.60 31.02 -25.30
C VAL A 335 -32.00 31.13 -25.89
N SER A 336 -33.00 30.44 -25.36
CA SER A 336 -34.36 30.33 -25.91
C SER A 336 -35.09 31.68 -26.05
N THR A 337 -34.81 32.64 -25.18
CA THR A 337 -35.40 33.99 -25.16
C THR A 337 -34.60 35.01 -25.98
N SER A 338 -33.50 34.61 -26.60
CA SER A 338 -32.63 35.49 -27.37
C SER A 338 -33.13 35.59 -28.84
N ASP A 339 -33.00 36.74 -29.44
CA ASP A 339 -33.46 37.03 -30.84
C ASP A 339 -32.79 36.11 -31.87
N TYR A 340 -31.58 35.60 -31.57
CA TYR A 340 -30.83 34.69 -32.44
C TYR A 340 -31.17 33.21 -32.25
N SER A 341 -32.07 32.86 -31.32
CA SER A 341 -32.42 31.47 -31.04
C SER A 341 -32.93 30.71 -32.25
N THR A 342 -33.66 31.40 -33.13
CA THR A 342 -34.21 30.85 -34.39
C THR A 342 -33.15 30.57 -35.47
N CYS A 343 -31.95 31.17 -35.33
CA CYS A 343 -30.82 30.95 -36.24
C CYS A 343 -29.98 29.75 -35.89
N ILE A 344 -30.20 29.12 -34.70
CA ILE A 344 -29.42 28.02 -34.20
C ILE A 344 -29.96 26.68 -34.71
N ARG A 345 -29.12 25.93 -35.42
CA ARG A 345 -29.35 24.54 -35.78
C ARG A 345 -28.48 23.63 -34.90
N VAL A 346 -29.07 22.57 -34.37
CA VAL A 346 -28.37 21.59 -33.53
C VAL A 346 -28.24 20.26 -34.25
N GLU A 347 -27.04 19.68 -34.23
CA GLU A 347 -26.72 18.36 -34.75
C GLU A 347 -25.95 17.59 -33.66
N ASN A 348 -26.62 16.68 -32.93
CA ASN A 348 -25.98 15.85 -31.92
C ASN A 348 -25.97 14.40 -32.41
N THR A 349 -24.79 13.90 -32.79
CA THR A 349 -24.61 12.53 -33.28
C THR A 349 -24.39 11.51 -32.16
N VAL A 350 -24.17 11.97 -30.92
CA VAL A 350 -23.85 11.12 -29.74
C VAL A 350 -24.66 11.48 -28.50
N PRO A 351 -26.00 11.49 -28.57
CA PRO A 351 -26.88 12.06 -27.54
C PRO A 351 -26.77 11.34 -26.18
N GLN A 352 -26.38 10.06 -26.15
CA GLN A 352 -26.27 9.27 -24.95
C GLN A 352 -24.84 9.23 -24.35
N MET A 353 -23.87 9.83 -25.06
CA MET A 353 -22.50 9.87 -24.56
C MET A 353 -22.41 10.79 -23.36
N GLN A 354 -21.71 10.33 -22.31
CA GLN A 354 -21.53 11.08 -21.06
C GLN A 354 -20.21 11.85 -21.07
N VAL A 355 -20.29 13.10 -20.63
CA VAL A 355 -19.12 13.96 -20.36
C VAL A 355 -19.10 14.36 -18.89
N SER A 356 -17.92 14.36 -18.28
CA SER A 356 -17.75 14.79 -16.88
C SER A 356 -17.38 16.26 -16.83
N VAL A 357 -18.38 17.10 -16.67
CA VAL A 357 -18.24 18.55 -16.71
C VAL A 357 -18.97 19.23 -15.55
N ASN A 358 -18.67 20.50 -15.34
CA ASN A 358 -19.48 21.34 -14.46
C ASN A 358 -20.78 21.78 -15.18
N HIS A 359 -21.92 21.44 -14.58
CA HIS A 359 -23.24 21.68 -15.19
C HIS A 359 -23.65 23.16 -15.29
N VAL A 360 -22.91 24.06 -14.63
CA VAL A 360 -23.16 25.51 -14.68
C VAL A 360 -22.15 26.20 -15.59
N LEU A 361 -20.88 25.89 -15.40
CA LEU A 361 -19.80 26.58 -16.12
C LEU A 361 -19.65 26.12 -17.57
N PHE A 362 -19.76 24.82 -17.85
CA PHE A 362 -19.58 24.31 -19.21
C PHE A 362 -20.70 24.71 -20.18
N PRO A 363 -22.02 24.63 -19.85
CA PRO A 363 -23.07 25.20 -20.70
C PRO A 363 -22.82 26.66 -21.05
N ARG A 364 -22.32 27.43 -20.09
CA ARG A 364 -21.99 28.84 -20.28
C ARG A 364 -20.87 29.08 -21.30
N THR A 365 -19.90 28.15 -21.42
CA THR A 365 -18.88 28.24 -22.49
C THR A 365 -19.52 28.14 -23.85
N LEU A 366 -20.47 27.21 -24.02
CA LEU A 366 -21.20 27.06 -25.29
C LEU A 366 -22.10 28.26 -25.58
N VAL A 367 -22.80 28.79 -24.58
CA VAL A 367 -23.59 30.03 -24.71
C VAL A 367 -22.72 31.21 -25.15
N ASN A 368 -21.51 31.38 -24.57
CA ASN A 368 -20.59 32.43 -25.00
C ASN A 368 -20.15 32.28 -26.46
N LEU A 369 -19.93 31.03 -26.92
CA LEU A 369 -19.62 30.78 -28.33
C LEU A 369 -20.81 31.13 -29.25
N LEU A 370 -22.02 30.71 -28.88
CA LEU A 370 -23.25 31.02 -29.62
C LEU A 370 -23.51 32.53 -29.66
N GLN A 371 -23.31 33.27 -28.59
CA GLN A 371 -23.44 34.73 -28.56
C GLN A 371 -22.40 35.42 -29.45
N ASN A 372 -21.16 34.91 -29.50
CA ASN A 372 -20.18 35.46 -30.43
C ASN A 372 -20.54 35.23 -31.88
N SER A 373 -21.04 34.01 -32.20
CA SER A 373 -21.55 33.68 -33.53
C SER A 373 -22.77 34.55 -33.90
N ALA A 374 -23.68 34.80 -32.96
CA ALA A 374 -24.84 35.66 -33.18
C ALA A 374 -24.43 37.09 -33.58
N ARG A 375 -23.42 37.64 -32.90
CA ARG A 375 -22.85 38.97 -33.30
C ARG A 375 -22.21 38.93 -34.68
N ALA A 376 -21.49 37.85 -35.01
CA ALA A 376 -20.83 37.71 -36.31
C ALA A 376 -21.79 37.61 -37.48
N VAL A 377 -23.04 37.13 -37.26
CA VAL A 377 -24.09 36.96 -38.31
C VAL A 377 -25.12 38.08 -38.30
N SER A 378 -25.09 39.09 -37.41
CA SER A 378 -26.13 40.12 -37.24
C SER A 378 -26.46 40.86 -38.53
N ASP A 379 -25.46 41.10 -39.38
CA ASP A 379 -25.63 41.86 -40.64
C ASP A 379 -25.87 40.96 -41.86
N ARG A 380 -26.07 39.65 -41.65
CA ARG A 380 -26.32 38.69 -42.74
C ARG A 380 -27.81 38.62 -43.10
N ALA A 381 -28.11 38.60 -44.40
CA ALA A 381 -29.48 38.43 -44.88
C ALA A 381 -30.12 37.08 -44.52
N ASN A 382 -29.28 36.04 -44.26
CA ASN A 382 -29.73 34.71 -43.87
C ASN A 382 -28.77 34.16 -42.79
N PRO A 383 -28.91 34.59 -41.53
CA PRO A 383 -28.00 34.19 -40.43
C PRO A 383 -28.18 32.69 -40.10
N ARG A 384 -27.07 31.96 -39.96
CA ARG A 384 -27.05 30.55 -39.61
C ARG A 384 -25.94 30.29 -38.58
N ILE A 385 -26.31 29.62 -37.50
CA ILE A 385 -25.39 29.16 -36.46
C ILE A 385 -25.62 27.66 -36.27
N LEU A 386 -24.56 26.86 -36.33
CA LEU A 386 -24.60 25.42 -36.14
C LEU A 386 -23.91 25.05 -34.81
N LEU A 387 -24.63 24.37 -33.94
CA LEU A 387 -24.05 23.67 -32.79
C LEU A 387 -24.00 22.17 -33.10
N ARG A 388 -22.82 21.64 -33.38
CA ARG A 388 -22.62 20.21 -33.63
C ARG A 388 -21.90 19.55 -32.47
N VAL A 389 -22.35 18.35 -32.10
CA VAL A 389 -21.73 17.50 -31.07
C VAL A 389 -21.44 16.14 -31.68
N GLU A 390 -20.19 15.73 -31.63
CA GLU A 390 -19.73 14.47 -32.23
C GLU A 390 -18.66 13.78 -31.37
N ALA A 391 -18.48 12.46 -31.54
CA ALA A 391 -17.40 11.74 -30.92
C ALA A 391 -16.12 11.89 -31.76
N GLU A 392 -15.01 12.10 -31.09
CA GLU A 392 -13.67 12.10 -31.70
C GLU A 392 -12.71 11.30 -30.82
N ASN A 393 -12.33 10.12 -31.28
CA ASN A 393 -11.56 9.15 -30.50
C ASN A 393 -12.22 8.86 -29.14
N ASP A 394 -11.55 9.14 -28.01
CA ASP A 394 -12.07 8.96 -26.65
C ASP A 394 -12.66 10.27 -26.06
N ALA A 395 -12.92 11.27 -26.87
CA ALA A 395 -13.43 12.57 -26.46
C ALA A 395 -14.74 12.96 -27.17
N VAL A 396 -15.42 13.99 -26.66
CA VAL A 396 -16.57 14.62 -27.29
C VAL A 396 -16.14 15.99 -27.80
N ARG A 397 -16.37 16.22 -29.10
CA ARG A 397 -16.11 17.51 -29.73
C ARG A 397 -17.43 18.32 -29.82
N PHE A 398 -17.38 19.56 -29.33
CA PHE A 398 -18.43 20.54 -29.46
C PHE A 398 -17.98 21.59 -30.47
N ILE A 399 -18.74 21.76 -31.57
CA ILE A 399 -18.41 22.66 -32.67
C ILE A 399 -19.49 23.72 -32.75
N VAL A 400 -19.09 25.00 -32.70
CA VAL A 400 -19.96 26.13 -33.01
C VAL A 400 -19.45 26.76 -34.30
N ALA A 401 -20.29 26.73 -35.35
CA ALA A 401 -19.94 27.28 -36.65
C ALA A 401 -20.99 28.30 -37.06
N ASP A 402 -20.59 29.37 -37.73
CA ASP A 402 -21.46 30.41 -38.24
C ASP A 402 -21.11 30.81 -39.69
N ASN A 403 -22.04 31.52 -40.36
CA ASN A 403 -21.81 32.10 -41.70
C ASN A 403 -21.52 33.61 -41.63
N GLY A 404 -20.93 34.06 -40.52
CA GLY A 404 -20.67 35.48 -40.27
C GLY A 404 -19.47 36.05 -41.01
N THR A 405 -18.91 37.12 -40.47
CA THR A 405 -17.79 37.86 -41.07
C THR A 405 -16.42 37.15 -40.90
N GLY A 406 -16.39 36.10 -40.03
CA GLY A 406 -15.15 35.39 -39.70
C GLY A 406 -14.17 36.20 -38.85
N ILE A 407 -13.02 35.58 -38.58
CA ILE A 407 -11.92 36.17 -37.78
C ILE A 407 -10.67 36.26 -38.66
N SER A 408 -10.04 37.44 -38.73
CA SER A 408 -8.81 37.61 -39.53
C SER A 408 -7.67 36.73 -39.00
N PRO A 409 -6.74 36.26 -39.87
CA PRO A 409 -5.64 35.39 -39.48
C PRO A 409 -4.76 35.96 -38.36
N GLU A 410 -4.60 37.27 -38.35
CA GLU A 410 -3.81 37.97 -37.29
C GLU A 410 -4.50 37.90 -35.93
N ARG A 411 -5.84 37.99 -35.90
CA ARG A 411 -6.63 37.93 -34.66
C ARG A 411 -6.85 36.50 -34.18
N GLN A 412 -6.83 35.49 -35.04
CA GLN A 412 -7.00 34.08 -34.65
C GLN A 412 -5.95 33.64 -33.61
N LYS A 413 -4.73 34.14 -33.72
CA LYS A 413 -3.66 33.80 -32.75
C LYS A 413 -3.84 34.39 -31.35
N SER A 414 -4.59 35.49 -31.25
CA SER A 414 -4.77 36.26 -30.01
C SER A 414 -6.18 36.25 -29.46
N VAL A 415 -7.14 35.66 -30.17
CA VAL A 415 -8.56 35.72 -29.84
C VAL A 415 -8.91 35.07 -28.49
N TRP A 416 -8.11 34.11 -28.05
CA TRP A 416 -8.24 33.43 -26.78
C TRP A 416 -7.56 34.17 -25.58
N SER A 417 -6.86 35.29 -25.83
CA SER A 417 -6.19 36.07 -24.79
C SER A 417 -7.13 37.09 -24.16
N ARG A 418 -7.02 37.34 -22.86
CA ARG A 418 -7.84 38.32 -22.13
C ARG A 418 -7.65 39.74 -22.69
N GLY A 419 -8.75 40.44 -22.92
CA GLY A 419 -8.71 41.84 -23.30
C GLY A 419 -8.60 42.14 -24.82
N ASN A 420 -8.53 41.09 -25.66
CA ASN A 420 -8.55 41.23 -27.12
C ASN A 420 -10.01 41.25 -27.64
N SER A 421 -10.66 42.36 -27.58
CA SER A 421 -12.03 42.54 -28.11
C SER A 421 -12.07 43.45 -29.34
N GLY A 422 -13.00 43.18 -30.26
CA GLY A 422 -13.41 44.13 -31.26
C GLY A 422 -14.36 45.19 -30.65
N GLU A 423 -14.67 46.24 -31.40
CA GLU A 423 -15.66 47.25 -30.98
C GLU A 423 -16.96 46.62 -30.46
N GLY A 424 -17.35 46.96 -29.23
CA GLY A 424 -18.64 46.51 -28.63
C GLY A 424 -18.59 45.23 -27.80
N SER A 425 -17.41 44.63 -27.50
CA SER A 425 -17.35 43.42 -26.64
C SER A 425 -16.27 43.52 -25.52
N SER A 426 -16.53 42.93 -24.38
CA SER A 426 -15.60 42.96 -23.21
C SER A 426 -14.33 42.14 -23.38
N GLY A 427 -14.14 41.38 -24.46
CA GLY A 427 -12.96 40.52 -24.69
C GLY A 427 -12.78 39.37 -23.70
N LEU A 428 -13.76 39.09 -22.89
CA LEU A 428 -13.64 38.09 -21.76
C LEU A 428 -14.28 36.74 -22.10
N GLY A 429 -15.20 36.69 -23.07
CA GLY A 429 -16.00 35.49 -23.38
C GLY A 429 -15.14 34.30 -23.85
N LEU A 430 -14.26 34.53 -24.84
CA LEU A 430 -13.38 33.45 -25.37
C LEU A 430 -12.27 33.07 -24.42
N ALA A 431 -11.73 34.01 -23.67
CA ALA A 431 -10.75 33.72 -22.61
C ALA A 431 -11.38 32.85 -21.48
N PHE A 432 -12.66 33.08 -21.16
CA PHE A 432 -13.42 32.23 -20.24
C PHE A 432 -13.60 30.82 -20.81
N VAL A 433 -14.00 30.67 -22.08
CA VAL A 433 -14.13 29.37 -22.76
C VAL A 433 -12.83 28.58 -22.62
N ARG A 434 -11.70 29.18 -22.99
CA ARG A 434 -10.39 28.55 -22.89
C ARG A 434 -10.07 28.12 -21.45
N SER A 435 -10.26 29.01 -20.47
CA SER A 435 -10.00 28.71 -19.06
C SER A 435 -10.80 27.52 -18.53
N ILE A 436 -12.07 27.37 -18.93
CA ILE A 436 -12.91 26.26 -18.49
C ILE A 436 -12.51 24.96 -19.19
N VAL A 437 -12.24 25.01 -20.50
CA VAL A 437 -11.87 23.81 -21.26
C VAL A 437 -10.50 23.29 -20.83
N ASP A 438 -9.50 24.18 -20.64
CA ASP A 438 -8.16 23.81 -20.13
C ASP A 438 -8.26 23.12 -18.75
N ARG A 439 -9.10 23.64 -17.84
CA ARG A 439 -9.36 23.01 -16.54
C ARG A 439 -10.01 21.64 -16.62
N LEU A 440 -10.79 21.40 -17.65
CA LEU A 440 -11.41 20.09 -17.91
C LEU A 440 -10.43 19.10 -18.55
N GLY A 441 -9.22 19.56 -18.94
CA GLY A 441 -8.24 18.76 -19.67
C GLY A 441 -8.58 18.62 -21.16
N GLY A 442 -9.43 19.51 -21.68
CA GLY A 442 -9.80 19.59 -23.08
C GLY A 442 -8.91 20.57 -23.86
N GLU A 443 -9.21 20.72 -25.15
CA GLU A 443 -8.51 21.61 -26.08
C GLU A 443 -9.51 22.50 -26.81
N VAL A 444 -9.15 23.75 -27.10
CA VAL A 444 -9.93 24.67 -27.96
C VAL A 444 -9.09 25.03 -29.18
N THR A 445 -9.72 24.93 -30.33
CA THR A 445 -9.11 25.21 -31.65
C THR A 445 -9.86 26.29 -32.39
#